data_c6b5e1be80356b22c3cfb58e33582a2f
#
_entry.id   c6b5e1be80356b22c3cfb58e33582a2f
#
_cell.length_a   1.000
_cell.length_b   1.000
_cell.length_c   1.000
_cell.angle_alpha   90.00
_cell.angle_beta   90.00
_cell.angle_gamma   90.00
#
_symmetry.space_group_name_H-M   'P 1'
#
loop_
_entity.id
_entity.type
_entity.pdbx_description
1 polymer ?
#
loop_
_entity_poly.entity_id
_entity_poly.type
_entity_poly.pdbx_seq_one_letter_code
_entity_poly.pdbx_strand_id
1 'polypeptide(L)'
;MNTLRKIYCRAFQKAFHIAIPFLPYRKPKIAGSVKELPEIIMRHKCTHVLIITDGGIMKFGLTRRLEKALKEAGIPYTIYDKTVANPTTVNVREALELYHKEGCDAIIGFGGGSSMDCAKAVGACAVKPNQSLAQMKGILKVHKKLPLLMAVPTTAGTGSETTLAAVITDADTRYKYAINDFPLIPRYAVLDPKVTLSLPPFITATTGMDALTHAVEAYIGNSTTIDTRRDALKAVKLIFENIDIAYEHGDNIQARRNMLHASFYAGCAFTKSYVGYVHAVAHSLGGQYNVPHGLANAILLPLVLREYGSCIDKKLHRLAIAAGLADKKTPDHEAAELFIRSIEEMKERFGIVNIVKEIQETDIPKLAHYADKEANPLYPVPKLMDASELEKFYYMLMSLT
;
A
#
# COMPACT_ATOMS: atom_id res chain seq x y z
N MET A 1 17.55 -20.10 9.53
CA MET A 1 16.96 -20.89 8.40
C MET A 1 17.93 -21.94 7.89
N ASN A 2 17.47 -23.21 7.67
CA ASN A 2 18.33 -24.28 7.14
C ASN A 2 18.65 -24.10 5.64
N THR A 3 19.71 -24.76 5.17
CA THR A 3 20.27 -24.61 3.80
C THR A 3 19.25 -25.01 2.71
N LEU A 4 18.51 -26.11 2.89
CA LEU A 4 17.53 -26.58 1.89
C LEU A 4 16.40 -25.57 1.70
N ARG A 5 15.87 -25.01 2.79
CA ARG A 5 14.83 -23.97 2.74
C ARG A 5 15.35 -22.70 2.08
N LYS A 6 16.60 -22.30 2.35
CA LYS A 6 17.24 -21.14 1.68
C LYS A 6 17.31 -21.37 0.16
N ILE A 7 17.76 -22.54 -0.28
CA ILE A 7 17.83 -22.89 -1.71
C ILE A 7 16.44 -22.82 -2.34
N TYR A 8 15.42 -23.42 -1.71
CA TYR A 8 14.04 -23.40 -2.17
C TYR A 8 13.53 -21.94 -2.32
N CYS A 9 13.69 -21.12 -1.30
CA CYS A 9 13.26 -19.72 -1.34
C CYS A 9 13.94 -18.96 -2.50
N ARG A 10 15.25 -19.11 -2.67
CA ARG A 10 15.99 -18.44 -3.74
C ARG A 10 15.62 -18.94 -5.14
N ALA A 11 15.39 -20.22 -5.30
CA ALA A 11 14.93 -20.81 -6.56
C ALA A 11 13.55 -20.27 -6.94
N PHE A 12 12.60 -20.23 -5.98
CA PHE A 12 11.27 -19.66 -6.16
C PHE A 12 11.34 -18.18 -6.56
N GLN A 13 12.08 -17.36 -5.81
CA GLN A 13 12.26 -15.92 -6.07
C GLN A 13 12.88 -15.67 -7.44
N LYS A 14 13.85 -16.48 -7.86
CA LYS A 14 14.49 -16.38 -9.19
C LYS A 14 13.51 -16.75 -10.30
N ALA A 15 12.74 -17.83 -10.15
CA ALA A 15 11.72 -18.23 -11.11
C ALA A 15 10.65 -17.11 -11.27
N PHE A 16 10.20 -16.56 -10.15
CA PHE A 16 9.26 -15.45 -10.16
C PHE A 16 9.84 -14.19 -10.85
N HIS A 17 11.10 -13.81 -10.54
CA HIS A 17 11.77 -12.69 -11.19
C HIS A 17 11.82 -12.84 -12.72
N ILE A 18 12.09 -14.06 -13.23
CA ILE A 18 12.07 -14.35 -14.66
C ILE A 18 10.66 -14.21 -15.25
N ALA A 19 9.62 -14.56 -14.48
CA ALA A 19 8.22 -14.47 -14.94
C ALA A 19 7.68 -13.02 -14.99
N ILE A 20 8.17 -12.12 -14.15
CA ILE A 20 7.64 -10.74 -14.01
C ILE A 20 7.43 -10.01 -15.35
N PRO A 21 8.37 -10.01 -16.33
CA PRO A 21 8.18 -9.30 -17.60
C PRO A 21 7.02 -9.82 -18.44
N PHE A 22 6.58 -11.05 -18.24
CA PHE A 22 5.51 -11.70 -18.99
C PHE A 22 4.15 -11.61 -18.32
N LEU A 23 4.10 -11.09 -17.08
CA LEU A 23 2.86 -10.93 -16.34
C LEU A 23 2.14 -9.64 -16.77
N PRO A 24 0.78 -9.64 -16.86
CA PRO A 24 0.00 -8.54 -17.42
C PRO A 24 -0.16 -7.36 -16.45
N TYR A 25 0.93 -6.96 -15.81
CA TYR A 25 0.94 -5.75 -14.99
C TYR A 25 0.67 -4.51 -15.86
N ARG A 26 -0.16 -3.62 -15.37
CA ARG A 26 -0.39 -2.31 -15.96
C ARG A 26 -0.34 -1.21 -14.91
N LYS A 27 0.06 -0.02 -15.31
CA LYS A 27 -0.07 1.17 -14.48
C LYS A 27 -1.45 1.78 -14.73
N PRO A 28 -2.18 2.22 -13.69
CA PRO A 28 -3.37 3.04 -13.86
C PRO A 28 -3.07 4.31 -14.64
N LYS A 29 -4.04 4.80 -15.40
CA LYS A 29 -3.95 6.13 -15.98
C LYS A 29 -4.17 7.16 -14.88
N ILE A 30 -3.33 8.19 -14.86
CA ILE A 30 -3.45 9.26 -13.85
C ILE A 30 -4.46 10.29 -14.36
N ALA A 31 -5.41 10.65 -13.47
CA ALA A 31 -6.20 11.88 -13.56
C ALA A 31 -5.76 12.81 -12.41
N GLY A 32 -5.64 14.10 -12.70
CA GLY A 32 -5.13 15.09 -11.73
C GLY A 32 -6.21 15.68 -10.81
N SER A 33 -7.49 15.41 -11.11
CA SER A 33 -8.62 15.95 -10.34
C SER A 33 -9.85 15.07 -10.43
N VAL A 34 -10.63 15.02 -9.36
CA VAL A 34 -11.96 14.39 -9.35
C VAL A 34 -12.92 15.00 -10.39
N LYS A 35 -12.66 16.22 -10.85
CA LYS A 35 -13.45 16.89 -11.89
C LYS A 35 -13.28 16.26 -13.28
N GLU A 36 -12.26 15.45 -13.50
CA GLU A 36 -12.04 14.74 -14.76
C GLU A 36 -12.85 13.43 -14.84
N LEU A 37 -13.38 12.95 -13.70
CA LEU A 37 -14.09 11.67 -13.64
C LEU A 37 -15.36 11.63 -14.50
N PRO A 38 -16.21 12.68 -14.58
CA PRO A 38 -17.38 12.66 -15.46
C PRO A 38 -17.03 12.38 -16.93
N GLU A 39 -16.01 13.06 -17.47
CA GLU A 39 -15.55 12.82 -18.84
C GLU A 39 -15.04 11.39 -19.03
N ILE A 40 -14.28 10.86 -18.04
CA ILE A 40 -13.78 9.49 -18.07
C ILE A 40 -14.94 8.50 -18.09
N ILE A 41 -15.97 8.68 -17.26
CA ILE A 41 -17.16 7.83 -17.17
C ILE A 41 -17.90 7.83 -18.49
N MET A 42 -18.20 9.00 -19.06
CA MET A 42 -18.85 9.15 -20.35
C MET A 42 -18.05 8.51 -21.50
N ARG A 43 -16.74 8.68 -21.52
CA ARG A 43 -15.84 8.03 -22.51
C ARG A 43 -15.91 6.51 -22.46
N HIS A 44 -16.16 5.94 -21.27
CA HIS A 44 -16.35 4.51 -21.08
C HIS A 44 -17.81 4.05 -21.26
N LYS A 45 -18.72 4.98 -21.59
CA LYS A 45 -20.16 4.74 -21.78
C LYS A 45 -20.83 4.16 -20.52
N CYS A 46 -20.33 4.50 -19.34
CA CYS A 46 -20.94 4.11 -18.08
C CYS A 46 -22.05 5.10 -17.74
N THR A 47 -23.12 4.58 -17.13
CA THR A 47 -24.37 5.30 -16.91
C THR A 47 -24.69 5.56 -15.44
N HIS A 48 -24.19 4.73 -14.53
CA HIS A 48 -24.44 4.87 -13.09
C HIS A 48 -23.22 4.43 -12.28
N VAL A 49 -22.79 5.26 -11.35
CA VAL A 49 -21.55 5.05 -10.59
C VAL A 49 -21.84 4.69 -9.14
N LEU A 50 -21.22 3.60 -8.62
CA LEU A 50 -21.15 3.35 -7.19
C LEU A 50 -19.86 3.99 -6.62
N ILE A 51 -20.04 4.90 -5.67
CA ILE A 51 -18.93 5.47 -4.88
C ILE A 51 -18.83 4.70 -3.57
N ILE A 52 -17.69 4.04 -3.34
CA ILE A 52 -17.40 3.28 -2.11
C ILE A 52 -16.43 4.10 -1.26
N THR A 53 -16.87 4.45 -0.06
CA THR A 53 -16.14 5.32 0.86
C THR A 53 -16.40 4.93 2.32
N ASP A 54 -15.98 5.75 3.25
CA ASP A 54 -16.18 5.58 4.69
C ASP A 54 -16.85 6.79 5.34
N GLY A 55 -17.39 6.59 6.53
CA GLY A 55 -18.13 7.64 7.28
C GLY A 55 -17.25 8.84 7.64
N GLY A 56 -15.93 8.66 7.78
CA GLY A 56 -14.99 9.76 8.04
C GLY A 56 -14.89 10.70 6.82
N ILE A 57 -14.73 10.13 5.64
CA ILE A 57 -14.69 10.85 4.36
C ILE A 57 -15.99 11.66 4.17
N MET A 58 -17.14 11.04 4.45
CA MET A 58 -18.45 11.71 4.35
C MET A 58 -18.58 12.85 5.38
N LYS A 59 -18.19 12.61 6.62
CA LYS A 59 -18.22 13.62 7.69
C LYS A 59 -17.39 14.86 7.35
N PHE A 60 -16.24 14.68 6.72
CA PHE A 60 -15.39 15.79 6.27
C PHE A 60 -15.81 16.36 4.90
N GLY A 61 -16.81 15.79 4.25
CA GLY A 61 -17.35 16.28 2.97
C GLY A 61 -16.36 16.20 1.81
N LEU A 62 -15.43 15.26 1.84
CA LEU A 62 -14.38 15.14 0.82
C LEU A 62 -14.94 14.70 -0.54
N THR A 63 -16.08 14.00 -0.56
CA THR A 63 -16.77 13.56 -1.79
C THR A 63 -17.50 14.69 -2.51
N ARG A 64 -17.83 15.79 -1.83
CA ARG A 64 -18.70 16.87 -2.37
C ARG A 64 -18.25 17.43 -3.72
N ARG A 65 -16.92 17.51 -3.94
CA ARG A 65 -16.38 18.00 -5.21
C ARG A 65 -16.64 17.02 -6.37
N LEU A 66 -16.55 15.71 -6.10
CA LEU A 66 -16.91 14.68 -7.05
C LEU A 66 -18.43 14.66 -7.29
N GLU A 67 -19.21 14.66 -6.22
CA GLU A 67 -20.68 14.66 -6.32
C GLU A 67 -21.19 15.84 -7.14
N LYS A 68 -20.63 17.06 -6.89
CA LYS A 68 -20.97 18.24 -7.68
C LYS A 68 -20.63 18.03 -9.16
N ALA A 69 -19.44 17.52 -9.47
CA ALA A 69 -19.00 17.30 -10.86
C ALA A 69 -19.90 16.26 -11.58
N LEU A 70 -20.30 15.18 -10.89
CA LEU A 70 -21.20 14.17 -11.43
C LEU A 70 -22.60 14.74 -11.69
N LYS A 71 -23.16 15.53 -10.75
CA LYS A 71 -24.45 16.19 -10.89
C LYS A 71 -24.45 17.17 -12.07
N GLU A 72 -23.43 18.00 -12.20
CA GLU A 72 -23.28 18.97 -13.31
C GLU A 72 -23.20 18.26 -14.68
N ALA A 73 -22.66 17.05 -14.72
CA ALA A 73 -22.56 16.22 -15.93
C ALA A 73 -23.82 15.35 -16.16
N GLY A 74 -24.80 15.37 -15.27
CA GLY A 74 -26.00 14.54 -15.37
C GLY A 74 -25.74 13.05 -15.19
N ILE A 75 -24.67 12.66 -14.49
CA ILE A 75 -24.31 11.26 -14.25
C ILE A 75 -24.90 10.81 -12.91
N PRO A 76 -25.84 9.85 -12.88
CA PRO A 76 -26.34 9.25 -11.66
C PRO A 76 -25.23 8.57 -10.85
N TYR A 77 -25.31 8.68 -9.53
CA TYR A 77 -24.40 8.01 -8.63
C TYR A 77 -25.08 7.58 -7.34
N THR A 78 -24.55 6.53 -6.75
CA THR A 78 -24.98 5.98 -5.46
C THR A 78 -23.74 5.94 -4.54
N ILE A 79 -23.92 6.21 -3.24
CA ILE A 79 -22.82 6.20 -2.27
C ILE A 79 -23.02 5.06 -1.29
N TYR A 80 -21.99 4.24 -1.11
CA TYR A 80 -21.83 3.33 0.01
C TYR A 80 -20.75 3.88 0.94
N ASP A 81 -21.11 4.32 2.14
CA ASP A 81 -20.25 5.05 3.09
C ASP A 81 -19.95 4.29 4.38
N LYS A 82 -20.25 2.99 4.42
CA LYS A 82 -20.10 2.16 5.63
C LYS A 82 -18.81 1.34 5.66
N THR A 83 -17.85 1.60 4.76
CA THR A 83 -16.58 0.88 4.79
C THR A 83 -15.85 1.18 6.09
N VAL A 84 -15.40 0.13 6.79
CA VAL A 84 -14.59 0.26 8.01
C VAL A 84 -13.10 0.11 7.73
N ALA A 85 -12.27 0.52 8.66
CA ALA A 85 -10.84 0.16 8.65
C ALA A 85 -10.71 -1.37 8.61
N ASN A 86 -9.88 -1.90 7.69
CA ASN A 86 -9.85 -3.33 7.35
C ASN A 86 -11.24 -3.84 6.88
N PRO A 87 -11.64 -3.52 5.64
CA PRO A 87 -12.99 -3.76 5.15
C PRO A 87 -13.38 -5.23 5.28
N THR A 88 -14.63 -5.46 5.68
CA THR A 88 -15.12 -6.80 5.97
C THR A 88 -15.87 -7.39 4.80
N THR A 89 -16.10 -8.72 4.84
CA THR A 89 -16.99 -9.42 3.89
C THR A 89 -18.41 -8.86 3.92
N VAL A 90 -18.87 -8.29 5.06
CA VAL A 90 -20.16 -7.62 5.17
C VAL A 90 -20.18 -6.33 4.35
N ASN A 91 -19.12 -5.48 4.48
CA ASN A 91 -19.01 -4.25 3.69
C ASN A 91 -19.09 -4.54 2.18
N VAL A 92 -18.37 -5.58 1.74
CA VAL A 92 -18.36 -5.95 0.32
C VAL A 92 -19.74 -6.43 -0.13
N ARG A 93 -20.44 -7.24 0.68
CA ARG A 93 -21.78 -7.74 0.36
C ARG A 93 -22.79 -6.61 0.26
N GLU A 94 -22.87 -5.73 1.27
CA GLU A 94 -23.81 -4.59 1.27
C GLU A 94 -23.58 -3.66 0.08
N ALA A 95 -22.31 -3.34 -0.22
CA ALA A 95 -21.97 -2.50 -1.36
C ALA A 95 -22.29 -3.18 -2.71
N LEU A 96 -22.12 -4.50 -2.81
CA LEU A 96 -22.48 -5.28 -4.01
C LEU A 96 -24.01 -5.33 -4.21
N GLU A 97 -24.78 -5.51 -3.14
CA GLU A 97 -26.24 -5.45 -3.20
C GLU A 97 -26.70 -4.09 -3.72
N LEU A 98 -26.11 -3.02 -3.22
CA LEU A 98 -26.41 -1.66 -3.67
C LEU A 98 -25.99 -1.44 -5.14
N TYR A 99 -24.83 -1.97 -5.55
CA TYR A 99 -24.35 -1.94 -6.95
C TYR A 99 -25.37 -2.54 -7.91
N HIS A 100 -25.93 -3.71 -7.58
CA HIS A 100 -26.92 -4.40 -8.40
C HIS A 100 -28.30 -3.73 -8.35
N LYS A 101 -28.76 -3.34 -7.16
CA LYS A 101 -30.07 -2.71 -6.96
C LYS A 101 -30.21 -1.43 -7.76
N GLU A 102 -29.18 -0.61 -7.76
CA GLU A 102 -29.19 0.70 -8.43
C GLU A 102 -28.70 0.62 -9.91
N GLY A 103 -28.37 -0.57 -10.40
CA GLY A 103 -27.92 -0.77 -11.78
C GLY A 103 -26.60 -0.09 -12.10
N CYS A 104 -25.68 -0.01 -11.14
CA CYS A 104 -24.38 0.61 -11.35
C CYS A 104 -23.53 -0.20 -12.35
N ASP A 105 -22.72 0.48 -13.16
CA ASP A 105 -21.83 -0.10 -14.17
C ASP A 105 -20.37 0.41 -14.06
N ALA A 106 -20.12 1.33 -13.12
CA ALA A 106 -18.79 1.81 -12.74
C ALA A 106 -18.65 1.90 -11.22
N ILE A 107 -17.41 1.80 -10.74
CA ILE A 107 -17.06 1.84 -9.32
C ILE A 107 -15.96 2.87 -9.08
N ILE A 108 -16.14 3.72 -8.09
CA ILE A 108 -15.12 4.63 -7.57
C ILE A 108 -14.82 4.23 -6.12
N GLY A 109 -13.59 3.77 -5.85
CA GLY A 109 -13.07 3.64 -4.48
C GLY A 109 -12.52 4.99 -4.04
N PHE A 110 -13.22 5.70 -3.13
CA PHE A 110 -12.87 7.02 -2.66
C PHE A 110 -12.48 6.97 -1.18
N GLY A 111 -11.21 7.13 -0.87
CA GLY A 111 -10.73 7.04 0.51
C GLY A 111 -9.30 6.54 0.65
N GLY A 112 -8.97 5.98 1.80
CA GLY A 112 -7.71 5.27 2.02
C GLY A 112 -7.73 3.86 1.41
N GLY A 113 -6.72 3.05 1.73
CA GLY A 113 -6.60 1.67 1.24
C GLY A 113 -7.86 0.83 1.46
N SER A 114 -8.51 0.97 2.62
CA SER A 114 -9.72 0.21 2.97
C SER A 114 -10.88 0.44 1.99
N SER A 115 -11.20 1.69 1.67
CA SER A 115 -12.27 2.02 0.71
C SER A 115 -11.93 1.53 -0.70
N MET A 116 -10.67 1.65 -1.10
CA MET A 116 -10.21 1.16 -2.41
C MET A 116 -10.22 -0.37 -2.49
N ASP A 117 -9.81 -1.07 -1.44
CA ASP A 117 -9.83 -2.53 -1.39
C ASP A 117 -11.25 -3.09 -1.38
N CYS A 118 -12.18 -2.44 -0.64
CA CYS A 118 -13.60 -2.75 -0.71
C CYS A 118 -14.12 -2.60 -2.15
N ALA A 119 -13.79 -1.50 -2.82
CA ALA A 119 -14.20 -1.25 -4.21
C ALA A 119 -13.69 -2.32 -5.20
N LYS A 120 -12.43 -2.75 -5.04
CA LYS A 120 -11.85 -3.85 -5.83
C LYS A 120 -12.58 -5.16 -5.58
N ALA A 121 -12.86 -5.49 -4.31
CA ALA A 121 -13.56 -6.71 -3.94
C ALA A 121 -15.00 -6.72 -4.46
N VAL A 122 -15.73 -5.60 -4.38
CA VAL A 122 -17.05 -5.44 -4.98
C VAL A 122 -17.00 -5.68 -6.49
N GLY A 123 -16.02 -5.07 -7.19
CA GLY A 123 -15.82 -5.29 -8.61
C GLY A 123 -15.51 -6.75 -8.95
N ALA A 124 -14.75 -7.46 -8.13
CA ALA A 124 -14.47 -8.89 -8.29
C ALA A 124 -15.73 -9.74 -8.12
N CYS A 125 -16.54 -9.47 -7.09
CA CYS A 125 -17.81 -10.16 -6.85
C CYS A 125 -18.81 -9.89 -7.98
N ALA A 126 -18.91 -8.67 -8.49
CA ALA A 126 -19.82 -8.32 -9.58
C ALA A 126 -19.57 -9.14 -10.85
N VAL A 127 -18.30 -9.49 -11.14
CA VAL A 127 -17.95 -10.32 -12.32
C VAL A 127 -17.89 -11.82 -12.03
N LYS A 128 -17.96 -12.21 -10.76
CA LYS A 128 -17.93 -13.61 -10.27
C LYS A 128 -19.11 -13.94 -9.36
N PRO A 129 -20.37 -13.79 -9.81
CA PRO A 129 -21.56 -13.91 -8.95
C PRO A 129 -21.69 -15.28 -8.27
N ASN A 130 -21.09 -16.32 -8.84
CA ASN A 130 -21.15 -17.71 -8.34
C ASN A 130 -19.95 -18.08 -7.45
N GLN A 131 -19.08 -17.12 -7.09
CA GLN A 131 -17.92 -17.37 -6.22
C GLN A 131 -17.98 -16.46 -5.00
N SER A 132 -17.81 -17.06 -3.81
CA SER A 132 -17.64 -16.29 -2.58
C SER A 132 -16.28 -15.60 -2.53
N LEU A 133 -16.16 -14.56 -1.71
CA LEU A 133 -14.86 -13.89 -1.43
C LEU A 133 -13.80 -14.89 -0.95
N ALA A 134 -14.18 -15.83 -0.09
CA ALA A 134 -13.28 -16.87 0.41
C ALA A 134 -12.74 -17.77 -0.70
N GLN A 135 -13.53 -18.07 -1.73
CA GLN A 135 -13.07 -18.85 -2.90
C GLN A 135 -12.12 -18.04 -3.79
N MET A 136 -12.20 -16.72 -3.78
CA MET A 136 -11.30 -15.83 -4.51
C MET A 136 -10.01 -15.51 -3.73
N LYS A 137 -9.89 -15.92 -2.46
CA LYS A 137 -8.69 -15.75 -1.63
C LYS A 137 -7.44 -16.31 -2.32
N GLY A 138 -6.35 -15.53 -2.29
CA GLY A 138 -5.06 -15.92 -2.84
C GLY A 138 -4.76 -15.28 -4.18
N ILE A 139 -4.15 -16.00 -5.10
CA ILE A 139 -3.56 -15.44 -6.32
C ILE A 139 -4.30 -15.94 -7.54
N LEU A 140 -4.59 -15.03 -8.50
CA LEU A 140 -5.11 -15.35 -9.84
C LEU A 140 -6.39 -16.21 -9.82
N LYS A 141 -7.45 -15.73 -9.16
CA LYS A 141 -8.75 -16.45 -9.11
C LYS A 141 -9.93 -15.66 -9.66
N VAL A 142 -9.75 -14.38 -9.96
CA VAL A 142 -10.78 -13.54 -10.55
C VAL A 142 -10.82 -13.70 -12.07
N HIS A 143 -9.70 -13.53 -12.76
CA HIS A 143 -9.49 -13.71 -14.22
C HIS A 143 -10.44 -12.96 -15.15
N LYS A 144 -11.41 -12.22 -14.64
CA LYS A 144 -12.39 -11.45 -15.40
C LYS A 144 -12.13 -9.96 -15.29
N LYS A 145 -12.31 -9.25 -16.40
CA LYS A 145 -12.24 -7.79 -16.43
C LYS A 145 -13.33 -7.22 -15.52
N LEU A 146 -12.95 -6.36 -14.59
CA LEU A 146 -13.87 -5.65 -13.71
C LEU A 146 -14.68 -4.57 -14.46
N PRO A 147 -15.82 -4.11 -13.91
CA PRO A 147 -16.44 -2.84 -14.29
C PRO A 147 -15.39 -1.73 -14.28
N LEU A 148 -15.70 -0.57 -14.88
CA LEU A 148 -14.79 0.57 -14.81
C LEU A 148 -14.48 0.89 -13.35
N LEU A 149 -13.26 0.58 -12.91
CA LEU A 149 -12.79 0.83 -11.56
C LEU A 149 -11.83 2.02 -11.55
N MET A 150 -12.15 3.01 -10.75
CA MET A 150 -11.38 4.24 -10.54
C MET A 150 -11.08 4.38 -9.04
N ALA A 151 -9.86 4.77 -8.70
CA ALA A 151 -9.43 4.95 -7.32
C ALA A 151 -9.08 6.41 -7.05
N VAL A 152 -9.62 6.95 -5.97
CA VAL A 152 -9.37 8.32 -5.50
C VAL A 152 -8.75 8.25 -4.10
N PRO A 153 -7.41 8.15 -3.99
CA PRO A 153 -6.74 8.07 -2.70
C PRO A 153 -6.86 9.40 -1.94
N THR A 154 -7.27 9.33 -0.67
CA THR A 154 -7.29 10.47 0.25
C THR A 154 -6.10 10.45 1.21
N THR A 155 -5.25 9.43 1.13
CA THR A 155 -3.97 9.29 1.83
C THR A 155 -2.85 9.07 0.83
N ALA A 156 -1.65 9.50 1.15
CA ALA A 156 -0.46 9.32 0.31
C ALA A 156 0.47 8.28 0.94
N GLY A 157 0.07 7.01 0.90
CA GLY A 157 0.79 5.94 1.60
C GLY A 157 0.63 4.56 0.98
N THR A 158 -0.55 4.00 1.06
CA THR A 158 -0.82 2.59 0.75
C THR A 158 -0.58 2.19 -0.71
N GLY A 159 -0.63 3.15 -1.64
CA GLY A 159 -0.51 2.85 -3.07
C GLY A 159 -1.60 1.91 -3.62
N SER A 160 -2.70 1.67 -2.85
CA SER A 160 -3.76 0.73 -3.26
C SER A 160 -4.37 1.09 -4.62
N GLU A 161 -4.34 2.36 -5.01
CA GLU A 161 -4.74 2.82 -6.35
C GLU A 161 -3.94 2.19 -7.50
N THR A 162 -2.82 1.53 -7.20
CA THR A 162 -1.94 0.90 -8.22
C THR A 162 -1.84 -0.62 -8.09
N THR A 163 -2.35 -1.20 -6.98
CA THR A 163 -2.11 -2.60 -6.65
C THR A 163 -3.14 -3.55 -7.24
N LEU A 164 -2.70 -4.79 -7.44
CA LEU A 164 -3.54 -5.92 -7.83
C LEU A 164 -4.22 -6.59 -6.62
N ALA A 165 -3.98 -6.09 -5.41
CA ALA A 165 -4.46 -6.67 -4.16
C ALA A 165 -5.73 -5.97 -3.66
N ALA A 166 -6.65 -6.74 -3.09
CA ALA A 166 -7.72 -6.30 -2.21
C ALA A 166 -7.65 -7.11 -0.91
N VAL A 167 -7.41 -6.42 0.20
CA VAL A 167 -7.29 -7.07 1.52
C VAL A 167 -8.62 -6.94 2.26
N ILE A 168 -9.22 -8.09 2.58
CA ILE A 168 -10.55 -8.18 3.18
C ILE A 168 -10.46 -8.98 4.48
N THR A 169 -11.24 -8.59 5.46
CA THR A 169 -11.42 -9.32 6.72
C THR A 169 -12.70 -10.12 6.67
N ASP A 170 -12.61 -11.41 6.91
CA ASP A 170 -13.78 -12.25 7.11
C ASP A 170 -14.50 -11.83 8.40
N ALA A 171 -15.79 -11.46 8.28
CA ALA A 171 -16.53 -10.90 9.39
C ALA A 171 -16.80 -11.92 10.53
N ASP A 172 -16.93 -13.21 10.17
CA ASP A 172 -17.26 -14.28 11.11
C ASP A 172 -16.01 -14.79 11.83
N THR A 173 -14.93 -15.03 11.07
CA THR A 173 -13.69 -15.61 11.60
C THR A 173 -12.65 -14.58 12.03
N ARG A 174 -12.85 -13.29 11.67
CA ARG A 174 -11.89 -12.20 11.81
C ARG A 174 -10.56 -12.45 11.08
N TYR A 175 -10.53 -13.43 10.20
CA TYR A 175 -9.34 -13.75 9.42
C TYR A 175 -9.17 -12.78 8.26
N LYS A 176 -8.01 -12.11 8.21
CA LYS A 176 -7.65 -11.16 7.17
C LYS A 176 -6.93 -11.88 6.02
N TYR A 177 -7.38 -11.68 4.79
CA TYR A 177 -6.78 -12.29 3.61
C TYR A 177 -6.80 -11.35 2.40
N ALA A 178 -5.91 -11.62 1.45
CA ALA A 178 -5.84 -10.88 0.21
C ALA A 178 -6.43 -11.66 -0.95
N ILE A 179 -7.10 -10.94 -1.85
CA ILE A 179 -7.45 -11.36 -3.20
C ILE A 179 -6.49 -10.65 -4.13
N ASN A 180 -5.67 -11.38 -4.86
CA ASN A 180 -4.62 -10.82 -5.72
C ASN A 180 -4.86 -11.25 -7.17
N ASP A 181 -5.24 -10.31 -8.03
CA ASP A 181 -5.36 -10.59 -9.46
C ASP A 181 -5.19 -9.31 -10.29
N PHE A 182 -4.66 -9.41 -11.49
CA PHE A 182 -4.40 -8.26 -12.37
C PHE A 182 -5.64 -7.41 -12.71
N PRO A 183 -6.85 -7.98 -12.88
CA PRO A 183 -8.07 -7.20 -13.07
C PRO A 183 -8.39 -6.21 -11.94
N LEU A 184 -7.91 -6.47 -10.71
CA LEU A 184 -8.15 -5.60 -9.54
C LEU A 184 -7.36 -4.28 -9.60
N ILE A 185 -6.32 -4.19 -10.44
CA ILE A 185 -5.61 -2.92 -10.62
C ILE A 185 -6.62 -1.90 -11.19
N PRO A 186 -6.85 -0.75 -10.52
CA PRO A 186 -7.75 0.28 -11.02
C PRO A 186 -7.39 0.75 -12.43
N ARG A 187 -8.39 1.12 -13.22
CA ARG A 187 -8.16 1.67 -14.57
C ARG A 187 -7.58 3.07 -14.52
N TYR A 188 -8.03 3.84 -13.53
CA TYR A 188 -7.58 5.20 -13.28
C TYR A 188 -7.25 5.39 -11.79
N ALA A 189 -6.18 6.14 -11.53
CA ALA A 189 -5.83 6.69 -10.23
C ALA A 189 -6.00 8.21 -10.29
N VAL A 190 -6.83 8.76 -9.42
CA VAL A 190 -7.13 10.20 -9.38
C VAL A 190 -6.31 10.84 -8.29
N LEU A 191 -5.21 11.46 -8.66
CA LEU A 191 -4.25 12.06 -7.73
C LEU A 191 -4.60 13.55 -7.50
N ASP A 192 -5.79 13.80 -6.92
CA ASP A 192 -6.26 15.16 -6.59
C ASP A 192 -5.75 15.58 -5.21
N PRO A 193 -4.78 16.52 -5.11
CA PRO A 193 -4.23 16.93 -3.82
C PRO A 193 -5.27 17.57 -2.89
N LYS A 194 -6.37 18.08 -3.45
CA LYS A 194 -7.42 18.76 -2.66
C LYS A 194 -8.20 17.82 -1.74
N VAL A 195 -8.19 16.51 -2.03
CA VAL A 195 -8.84 15.52 -1.15
C VAL A 195 -7.94 15.07 0.00
N THR A 196 -6.68 15.54 0.05
CA THR A 196 -5.72 15.21 1.12
C THR A 196 -5.42 16.40 2.05
N LEU A 197 -5.96 17.59 1.78
CA LEU A 197 -5.65 18.81 2.54
C LEU A 197 -6.08 18.75 4.02
N SER A 198 -7.11 17.96 4.32
CA SER A 198 -7.62 17.78 5.69
C SER A 198 -6.95 16.67 6.48
N LEU A 199 -5.95 15.98 5.90
CA LEU A 199 -5.24 14.93 6.62
C LEU A 199 -4.48 15.51 7.82
N PRO A 200 -4.67 14.95 9.02
CA PRO A 200 -3.87 15.33 10.19
C PRO A 200 -2.37 15.08 9.95
N PRO A 201 -1.49 15.92 10.56
CA PRO A 201 -0.04 15.77 10.39
C PRO A 201 0.49 14.37 10.70
N PHE A 202 0.05 13.75 11.80
CA PHE A 202 0.47 12.39 12.16
C PHE A 202 0.07 11.32 11.11
N ILE A 203 -1.12 11.45 10.52
CA ILE A 203 -1.54 10.54 9.43
C ILE A 203 -0.73 10.82 8.17
N THR A 204 -0.44 12.09 7.86
CA THR A 204 0.44 12.47 6.75
C THR A 204 1.83 11.83 6.90
N ALA A 205 2.42 11.92 8.10
CA ALA A 205 3.72 11.32 8.41
C ALA A 205 3.72 9.80 8.28
N THR A 206 2.81 9.12 8.99
CA THR A 206 2.77 7.65 9.02
C THR A 206 2.46 7.05 7.65
N THR A 207 1.56 7.67 6.86
CA THR A 207 1.29 7.20 5.50
C THR A 207 2.44 7.54 4.55
N GLY A 208 3.09 8.69 4.69
CA GLY A 208 4.28 9.04 3.90
C GLY A 208 5.46 8.09 4.16
N MET A 209 5.67 7.71 5.42
CA MET A 209 6.66 6.71 5.81
C MET A 209 6.31 5.30 5.28
N ASP A 210 5.02 4.97 5.20
CA ASP A 210 4.54 3.75 4.56
C ASP A 210 4.89 3.72 3.06
N ALA A 211 4.65 4.83 2.34
CA ALA A 211 5.08 4.96 0.95
C ALA A 211 6.60 4.85 0.79
N LEU A 212 7.38 5.40 1.74
CA LEU A 212 8.83 5.26 1.76
C LEU A 212 9.22 3.78 1.93
N THR A 213 8.59 3.09 2.86
CA THR A 213 8.84 1.65 3.11
C THR A 213 8.56 0.82 1.86
N HIS A 214 7.43 1.06 1.19
CA HIS A 214 7.09 0.43 -0.08
C HIS A 214 8.18 0.63 -1.15
N ALA A 215 8.63 1.88 -1.33
CA ALA A 215 9.66 2.21 -2.31
C ALA A 215 11.00 1.56 -1.98
N VAL A 216 11.41 1.60 -0.71
CA VAL A 216 12.68 1.03 -0.25
C VAL A 216 12.68 -0.48 -0.40
N GLU A 217 11.68 -1.19 0.13
CA GLU A 217 11.62 -2.65 0.03
C GLU A 217 11.52 -3.15 -1.41
N ALA A 218 10.72 -2.46 -2.25
CA ALA A 218 10.64 -2.76 -3.68
C ALA A 218 12.00 -2.57 -4.38
N TYR A 219 12.81 -1.59 -3.94
CA TYR A 219 14.12 -1.31 -4.55
C TYR A 219 15.21 -2.27 -4.09
N ILE A 220 15.29 -2.55 -2.78
CA ILE A 220 16.32 -3.42 -2.22
C ILE A 220 16.06 -4.90 -2.48
N GLY A 221 14.82 -5.28 -2.82
CA GLY A 221 14.44 -6.65 -3.16
C GLY A 221 15.24 -7.21 -4.35
N ASN A 222 15.18 -8.53 -4.54
CA ASN A 222 15.92 -9.24 -5.59
C ASN A 222 15.08 -9.48 -6.86
N SER A 223 13.81 -9.06 -6.88
CA SER A 223 12.90 -9.19 -8.03
C SER A 223 12.55 -7.84 -8.67
N THR A 224 13.54 -6.95 -8.79
CA THR A 224 13.36 -5.63 -9.39
C THR A 224 13.49 -5.66 -10.89
N THR A 225 12.76 -4.79 -11.59
CA THR A 225 12.93 -4.47 -13.01
C THR A 225 13.48 -3.06 -13.19
N ILE A 226 13.85 -2.67 -14.42
CA ILE A 226 14.28 -1.29 -14.72
C ILE A 226 13.19 -0.30 -14.32
N ASP A 227 11.93 -0.60 -14.66
CA ASP A 227 10.79 0.26 -14.36
C ASP A 227 10.53 0.37 -12.87
N THR A 228 10.54 -0.76 -12.12
CA THR A 228 10.27 -0.72 -10.67
C THR A 228 11.38 0.02 -9.91
N ARG A 229 12.64 -0.12 -10.34
CA ARG A 229 13.74 0.67 -9.76
C ARG A 229 13.59 2.17 -10.02
N ARG A 230 13.22 2.54 -11.26
CA ARG A 230 12.98 3.95 -11.61
C ARG A 230 11.84 4.54 -10.80
N ASP A 231 10.73 3.81 -10.68
CA ASP A 231 9.57 4.26 -9.90
C ASP A 231 9.91 4.39 -8.41
N ALA A 232 10.62 3.43 -7.82
CA ALA A 232 11.06 3.48 -6.42
C ALA A 232 11.99 4.67 -6.14
N LEU A 233 13.00 4.91 -6.99
CA LEU A 233 13.89 6.08 -6.85
C LEU A 233 13.12 7.39 -6.95
N LYS A 234 12.15 7.47 -7.86
CA LYS A 234 11.30 8.66 -8.02
C LYS A 234 10.41 8.88 -6.79
N ALA A 235 9.87 7.80 -6.22
CA ALA A 235 9.10 7.87 -4.98
C ALA A 235 9.95 8.38 -3.82
N VAL A 236 11.13 7.81 -3.61
CA VAL A 236 12.06 8.23 -2.54
C VAL A 236 12.42 9.71 -2.68
N LYS A 237 12.79 10.15 -3.89
CA LYS A 237 13.09 11.57 -4.14
C LYS A 237 11.92 12.48 -3.74
N LEU A 238 10.72 12.19 -4.23
CA LEU A 238 9.54 13.01 -3.94
C LEU A 238 9.18 13.02 -2.44
N ILE A 239 9.35 11.89 -1.75
CA ILE A 239 9.09 11.82 -0.30
C ILE A 239 10.07 12.71 0.46
N PHE A 240 11.38 12.56 0.23
CA PHE A 240 12.40 13.35 0.94
C PHE A 240 12.28 14.85 0.67
N GLU A 241 11.84 15.24 -0.53
CA GLU A 241 11.63 16.66 -0.86
C GLU A 241 10.33 17.25 -0.28
N ASN A 242 9.34 16.43 0.12
CA ASN A 242 7.99 16.95 0.38
C ASN A 242 7.33 16.50 1.68
N ILE A 243 7.80 15.44 2.34
CA ILE A 243 7.10 14.88 3.51
C ILE A 243 7.08 15.86 4.69
N ASP A 244 8.21 16.50 4.98
CA ASP A 244 8.30 17.50 6.06
C ASP A 244 7.39 18.70 5.76
N ILE A 245 7.38 19.18 4.51
CA ILE A 245 6.51 20.29 4.08
C ILE A 245 5.03 19.89 4.20
N ALA A 246 4.67 18.66 3.78
CA ALA A 246 3.29 18.18 3.88
C ALA A 246 2.85 17.93 5.33
N TYR A 247 3.78 17.61 6.22
CA TYR A 247 3.54 17.43 7.65
C TYR A 247 3.32 18.76 8.37
N GLU A 248 4.21 19.73 8.16
CA GLU A 248 4.18 21.03 8.83
C GLU A 248 3.12 21.99 8.21
N HIS A 249 2.99 21.93 6.88
CA HIS A 249 2.13 22.79 6.07
C HIS A 249 1.14 21.94 5.29
N GLY A 250 0.17 21.35 5.99
CA GLY A 250 -0.80 20.41 5.43
C GLY A 250 -1.70 21.01 4.32
N ASP A 251 -1.77 22.33 4.21
CA ASP A 251 -2.45 23.08 3.16
C ASP A 251 -1.60 23.33 1.90
N ASN A 252 -0.31 22.97 1.91
CA ASN A 252 0.56 23.10 0.76
C ASN A 252 0.17 22.12 -0.34
N ILE A 253 -0.59 22.60 -1.31
CA ILE A 253 -1.12 21.82 -2.43
C ILE A 253 -0.03 21.11 -3.26
N GLN A 254 1.14 21.76 -3.42
CA GLN A 254 2.22 21.16 -4.22
C GLN A 254 2.87 20.00 -3.47
N ALA A 255 3.14 20.14 -2.17
CA ALA A 255 3.65 19.06 -1.35
C ALA A 255 2.66 17.88 -1.29
N ARG A 256 1.36 18.15 -1.08
CA ARG A 256 0.31 17.12 -1.14
C ARG A 256 0.27 16.38 -2.47
N ARG A 257 0.36 17.12 -3.59
CA ARG A 257 0.43 16.52 -4.93
C ARG A 257 1.64 15.63 -5.09
N ASN A 258 2.81 16.10 -4.66
CA ASN A 258 4.05 15.36 -4.77
C ASN A 258 4.02 14.08 -3.92
N MET A 259 3.44 14.12 -2.71
CA MET A 259 3.25 12.95 -1.85
C MET A 259 2.28 11.92 -2.47
N LEU A 260 1.16 12.35 -3.08
CA LEU A 260 0.28 11.44 -3.83
C LEU A 260 1.02 10.76 -5.00
N HIS A 261 1.80 11.51 -5.75
CA HIS A 261 2.63 10.93 -6.82
C HIS A 261 3.69 9.99 -6.28
N ALA A 262 4.30 10.30 -5.13
CA ALA A 262 5.27 9.43 -4.48
C ALA A 262 4.64 8.09 -4.08
N SER A 263 3.47 8.12 -3.42
CA SER A 263 2.70 6.92 -3.09
C SER A 263 2.34 6.11 -4.33
N PHE A 264 1.88 6.77 -5.40
CA PHE A 264 1.59 6.12 -6.68
C PHE A 264 2.81 5.41 -7.27
N TYR A 265 4.00 6.06 -7.31
CA TYR A 265 5.21 5.43 -7.82
C TYR A 265 5.70 4.30 -6.92
N ALA A 266 5.66 4.47 -5.60
CA ALA A 266 5.96 3.40 -4.65
C ALA A 266 5.04 2.19 -4.88
N GLY A 267 3.74 2.46 -5.05
CA GLY A 267 2.73 1.46 -5.37
C GLY A 267 3.00 0.72 -6.68
N CYS A 268 3.37 1.42 -7.74
CA CYS A 268 3.77 0.82 -9.02
C CYS A 268 5.03 -0.05 -8.89
N ALA A 269 5.95 0.33 -8.00
CA ALA A 269 7.17 -0.43 -7.78
C ALA A 269 6.88 -1.72 -7.02
N PHE A 270 6.24 -1.65 -5.85
CA PHE A 270 6.05 -2.83 -5.00
C PHE A 270 5.01 -3.81 -5.54
N THR A 271 4.01 -3.34 -6.28
CA THR A 271 3.03 -4.25 -6.90
C THR A 271 3.67 -5.31 -7.80
N LYS A 272 4.84 -5.00 -8.41
CA LYS A 272 5.63 -5.92 -9.23
C LYS A 272 6.78 -6.58 -8.48
N SER A 273 7.47 -5.80 -7.63
CA SER A 273 8.70 -6.24 -6.96
C SER A 273 8.46 -6.81 -5.59
N TYR A 274 7.20 -6.82 -5.12
CA TYR A 274 6.80 -7.17 -3.77
C TYR A 274 7.42 -6.25 -2.69
N VAL A 275 7.12 -6.58 -1.46
CA VAL A 275 7.63 -5.97 -0.22
C VAL A 275 8.61 -6.92 0.47
N GLY A 276 8.94 -6.68 1.73
CA GLY A 276 9.91 -7.49 2.47
C GLY A 276 9.50 -7.73 3.91
N TYR A 277 10.48 -7.94 4.78
CA TYR A 277 10.23 -8.26 6.19
C TYR A 277 9.67 -7.09 7.01
N VAL A 278 9.85 -5.84 6.58
CA VAL A 278 9.18 -4.72 7.24
C VAL A 278 7.67 -4.94 7.21
N HIS A 279 7.12 -5.19 6.03
CA HIS A 279 5.69 -5.46 5.87
C HIS A 279 5.24 -6.76 6.53
N ALA A 280 6.01 -7.84 6.43
CA ALA A 280 5.64 -9.12 7.03
C ALA A 280 5.49 -9.02 8.56
N VAL A 281 6.43 -8.33 9.22
CA VAL A 281 6.36 -8.08 10.66
C VAL A 281 5.23 -7.10 11.00
N ALA A 282 5.09 -6.01 10.24
CA ALA A 282 4.02 -5.03 10.42
C ALA A 282 2.62 -5.64 10.28
N HIS A 283 2.42 -6.56 9.32
CA HIS A 283 1.14 -7.24 9.12
C HIS A 283 0.76 -8.12 10.32
N SER A 284 1.71 -8.82 10.90
CA SER A 284 1.45 -9.64 12.09
C SER A 284 1.07 -8.78 13.32
N LEU A 285 1.74 -7.63 13.51
CA LEU A 285 1.41 -6.64 14.54
C LEU A 285 0.03 -6.02 14.31
N GLY A 286 -0.26 -5.64 13.08
CA GLY A 286 -1.57 -5.11 12.71
C GLY A 286 -2.69 -6.13 12.88
N GLY A 287 -2.45 -7.40 12.60
CA GLY A 287 -3.41 -8.49 12.77
C GLY A 287 -3.71 -8.84 14.22
N GLN A 288 -2.70 -8.85 15.08
CA GLN A 288 -2.83 -9.23 16.49
C GLN A 288 -3.30 -8.07 17.38
N TYR A 289 -2.71 -6.88 17.18
CA TYR A 289 -2.84 -5.75 18.09
C TYR A 289 -3.49 -4.51 17.48
N ASN A 290 -3.95 -4.59 16.22
CA ASN A 290 -4.50 -3.45 15.48
C ASN A 290 -3.54 -2.24 15.39
N VAL A 291 -2.23 -2.48 15.43
CA VAL A 291 -1.25 -1.41 15.21
C VAL A 291 -1.49 -0.79 13.82
N PRO A 292 -1.61 0.54 13.72
CA PRO A 292 -1.80 1.18 12.42
C PRO A 292 -0.67 0.84 11.46
N HIS A 293 -1.02 0.39 10.26
CA HIS A 293 -0.08 -0.18 9.28
C HIS A 293 1.10 0.73 8.96
N GLY A 294 0.85 2.00 8.62
CA GLY A 294 1.91 2.95 8.30
C GLY A 294 2.80 3.28 9.51
N LEU A 295 2.24 3.25 10.73
CA LEU A 295 3.02 3.39 11.96
C LEU A 295 3.97 2.21 12.15
N ALA A 296 3.46 0.98 12.04
CA ALA A 296 4.28 -0.24 12.17
C ALA A 296 5.42 -0.25 11.13
N ASN A 297 5.12 0.08 9.87
CA ASN A 297 6.14 0.17 8.82
C ASN A 297 7.19 1.24 9.11
N ALA A 298 6.78 2.42 9.57
CA ALA A 298 7.69 3.51 9.92
C ALA A 298 8.68 3.10 11.04
N ILE A 299 8.19 2.41 12.05
CA ILE A 299 9.02 1.95 13.18
C ILE A 299 10.01 0.87 12.73
N LEU A 300 9.53 -0.09 11.94
CA LEU A 300 10.31 -1.28 11.56
C LEU A 300 11.34 -1.01 10.47
N LEU A 301 11.10 -0.05 9.58
CA LEU A 301 11.96 0.17 8.41
C LEU A 301 13.45 0.31 8.76
N PRO A 302 13.88 1.25 9.62
CA PRO A 302 15.31 1.39 9.93
C PRO A 302 15.88 0.14 10.64
N LEU A 303 15.11 -0.53 11.49
CA LEU A 303 15.55 -1.73 12.20
C LEU A 303 15.86 -2.88 11.24
N VAL A 304 14.98 -3.11 10.25
CA VAL A 304 15.18 -4.16 9.25
C VAL A 304 16.33 -3.81 8.29
N LEU A 305 16.48 -2.53 7.91
CA LEU A 305 17.61 -2.10 7.08
C LEU A 305 18.95 -2.33 7.79
N ARG A 306 19.07 -1.99 9.07
CA ARG A 306 20.27 -2.26 9.88
C ARG A 306 20.58 -3.76 9.97
N GLU A 307 19.53 -4.60 10.09
CA GLU A 307 19.71 -6.06 10.13
C GLU A 307 20.21 -6.64 8.80
N TYR A 308 19.82 -6.07 7.67
CA TYR A 308 20.37 -6.49 6.37
C TYR A 308 21.87 -6.17 6.26
N GLY A 309 22.35 -5.12 6.92
CA GLY A 309 23.75 -4.74 6.96
C GLY A 309 24.33 -4.48 5.56
N SER A 310 25.61 -4.75 5.40
CA SER A 310 26.37 -4.43 4.18
C SER A 310 25.85 -5.08 2.88
N CYS A 311 25.00 -6.09 2.96
CA CYS A 311 24.46 -6.74 1.76
C CYS A 311 23.56 -5.82 0.91
N ILE A 312 23.10 -4.69 1.48
CA ILE A 312 22.25 -3.70 0.78
C ILE A 312 22.96 -2.35 0.57
N ASP A 313 24.20 -2.15 1.02
CA ASP A 313 24.88 -0.86 0.97
C ASP A 313 24.83 -0.20 -0.42
N LYS A 314 25.17 -0.94 -1.49
CA LYS A 314 25.10 -0.43 -2.87
C LYS A 314 23.71 -0.01 -3.30
N LYS A 315 22.66 -0.67 -2.78
CA LYS A 315 21.28 -0.33 -3.09
C LYS A 315 20.85 0.90 -2.30
N LEU A 316 21.19 0.97 -1.02
CA LEU A 316 20.93 2.14 -0.17
C LEU A 316 21.70 3.37 -0.64
N HIS A 317 22.94 3.23 -1.13
CA HIS A 317 23.68 4.35 -1.73
C HIS A 317 22.89 5.00 -2.88
N ARG A 318 22.28 4.22 -3.75
CA ARG A 318 21.46 4.77 -4.85
C ARG A 318 20.18 5.44 -4.34
N LEU A 319 19.59 4.92 -3.27
CA LEU A 319 18.46 5.56 -2.58
C LEU A 319 18.87 6.86 -1.92
N ALA A 320 20.05 6.89 -1.28
CA ALA A 320 20.64 8.09 -0.68
C ALA A 320 20.88 9.18 -1.72
N ILE A 321 21.39 8.83 -2.90
CA ILE A 321 21.53 9.78 -4.02
C ILE A 321 20.15 10.32 -4.44
N ALA A 322 19.15 9.46 -4.57
CA ALA A 322 17.80 9.89 -4.95
C ALA A 322 17.16 10.80 -3.89
N ALA A 323 17.48 10.57 -2.61
CA ALA A 323 17.05 11.38 -1.47
C ALA A 323 17.84 12.71 -1.33
N GLY A 324 18.92 12.90 -2.12
CA GLY A 324 19.76 14.08 -2.02
C GLY A 324 20.74 14.07 -0.81
N LEU A 325 20.98 12.90 -0.20
CA LEU A 325 21.81 12.72 1.00
C LEU A 325 23.25 12.37 0.68
N ALA A 326 23.54 11.89 -0.51
CA ALA A 326 24.85 11.45 -0.97
C ALA A 326 25.04 11.75 -2.46
N ASP A 327 26.29 11.65 -2.92
CA ASP A 327 26.63 11.71 -4.34
C ASP A 327 27.30 10.42 -4.80
N LYS A 328 27.69 10.35 -6.09
CA LYS A 328 28.34 9.16 -6.68
C LYS A 328 29.72 8.85 -6.12
N LYS A 329 30.36 9.78 -5.41
CA LYS A 329 31.70 9.63 -4.83
C LYS A 329 31.65 9.18 -3.37
N THR A 330 30.51 9.32 -2.70
CA THR A 330 30.29 8.87 -1.33
C THR A 330 30.49 7.35 -1.27
N PRO A 331 31.29 6.80 -0.32
CA PRO A 331 31.41 5.35 -0.16
C PRO A 331 30.07 4.67 0.09
N ASP A 332 29.88 3.45 -0.46
CA ASP A 332 28.60 2.73 -0.39
C ASP A 332 28.07 2.60 1.05
N HIS A 333 28.93 2.22 1.98
CA HIS A 333 28.57 2.05 3.39
C HIS A 333 28.20 3.37 4.08
N GLU A 334 28.95 4.43 3.83
CA GLU A 334 28.69 5.76 4.37
C GLU A 334 27.34 6.30 3.86
N ALA A 335 27.09 6.17 2.55
CA ALA A 335 25.79 6.56 1.96
C ALA A 335 24.62 5.74 2.53
N ALA A 336 24.82 4.44 2.78
CA ALA A 336 23.82 3.59 3.42
C ALA A 336 23.49 4.05 4.84
N GLU A 337 24.53 4.37 5.66
CA GLU A 337 24.34 4.89 7.01
C GLU A 337 23.66 6.26 7.03
N LEU A 338 24.00 7.15 6.11
CA LEU A 338 23.32 8.45 5.95
C LEU A 338 21.83 8.25 5.64
N PHE A 339 21.50 7.31 4.76
CA PHE A 339 20.10 7.03 4.40
C PHE A 339 19.30 6.47 5.59
N ILE A 340 19.85 5.48 6.32
CA ILE A 340 19.17 4.89 7.48
C ILE A 340 18.98 5.93 8.58
N ARG A 341 20.04 6.70 8.90
CA ARG A 341 19.99 7.77 9.91
C ARG A 341 18.94 8.82 9.56
N SER A 342 18.87 9.23 8.31
CA SER A 342 17.87 10.21 7.86
C SER A 342 16.43 9.72 8.05
N ILE A 343 16.17 8.40 7.91
CA ILE A 343 14.87 7.81 8.22
C ILE A 343 14.60 7.84 9.74
N GLU A 344 15.60 7.55 10.57
CA GLU A 344 15.50 7.62 12.03
C GLU A 344 15.19 9.04 12.51
N GLU A 345 15.92 10.04 12.00
CA GLU A 345 15.69 11.46 12.28
C GLU A 345 14.32 11.93 11.80
N MET A 346 13.85 11.46 10.63
CA MET A 346 12.52 11.75 10.14
C MET A 346 11.43 11.22 11.09
N LYS A 347 11.58 10.02 11.62
CA LYS A 347 10.67 9.46 12.63
C LYS A 347 10.63 10.30 13.90
N GLU A 348 11.80 10.71 14.40
CA GLU A 348 11.91 11.56 15.59
C GLU A 348 11.19 12.90 15.40
N ARG A 349 11.39 13.57 14.25
CA ARG A 349 10.69 14.82 13.91
C ARG A 349 9.17 14.66 13.89
N PHE A 350 8.67 13.48 13.50
CA PHE A 350 7.23 13.18 13.45
C PHE A 350 6.69 12.63 14.77
N GLY A 351 7.51 12.52 15.82
CA GLY A 351 7.10 11.98 17.12
C GLY A 351 6.75 10.49 17.08
N ILE A 352 7.30 9.74 16.12
CA ILE A 352 7.10 8.29 16.00
C ILE A 352 8.09 7.57 16.91
N VAL A 353 7.59 6.98 17.98
CA VAL A 353 8.38 6.22 18.96
C VAL A 353 8.52 4.75 18.56
N ASN A 354 9.62 4.11 18.96
CA ASN A 354 9.93 2.71 18.64
C ASN A 354 9.29 1.69 19.60
N ILE A 355 8.13 1.99 20.15
CA ILE A 355 7.50 1.15 21.17
C ILE A 355 6.07 0.80 20.73
N VAL A 356 5.75 -0.49 20.82
CA VAL A 356 4.40 -1.04 20.68
C VAL A 356 4.05 -1.70 22.01
N LYS A 357 3.33 -0.96 22.85
CA LYS A 357 3.04 -1.34 24.25
C LYS A 357 2.20 -2.61 24.38
N GLU A 358 1.47 -2.96 23.34
CA GLU A 358 0.54 -4.09 23.30
C GLU A 358 1.25 -5.44 23.13
N ILE A 359 2.53 -5.46 22.73
CA ILE A 359 3.26 -6.71 22.47
C ILE A 359 3.41 -7.50 23.78
N GLN A 360 2.92 -8.75 23.76
CA GLN A 360 3.12 -9.72 24.82
C GLN A 360 4.23 -10.68 24.40
N GLU A 361 5.20 -10.94 25.29
CA GLU A 361 6.34 -11.83 25.00
C GLU A 361 5.88 -13.22 24.55
N THR A 362 4.82 -13.74 25.15
CA THR A 362 4.22 -15.04 24.82
C THR A 362 3.68 -15.14 23.39
N ASP A 363 3.36 -13.99 22.75
CA ASP A 363 2.84 -13.96 21.39
C ASP A 363 3.96 -13.92 20.35
N ILE A 364 5.20 -13.52 20.71
CA ILE A 364 6.30 -13.29 19.79
C ILE A 364 6.59 -14.49 18.88
N PRO A 365 6.70 -15.72 19.38
CA PRO A 365 6.97 -16.87 18.50
C PRO A 365 5.88 -17.08 17.44
N LYS A 366 4.61 -16.86 17.80
CA LYS A 366 3.46 -16.97 16.90
C LYS A 366 3.49 -15.86 15.83
N LEU A 367 3.78 -14.61 16.22
CA LEU A 367 3.86 -13.46 15.32
C LEU A 367 5.01 -13.62 14.34
N ALA A 368 6.18 -14.03 14.81
CA ALA A 368 7.34 -14.30 13.98
C ALA A 368 7.09 -15.46 12.99
N HIS A 369 6.37 -16.49 13.43
CA HIS A 369 5.94 -17.57 12.54
C HIS A 369 5.03 -17.07 11.42
N TYR A 370 4.08 -16.18 11.71
CA TYR A 370 3.21 -15.58 10.69
C TYR A 370 3.99 -14.72 9.70
N ALA A 371 4.92 -13.89 10.17
CA ALA A 371 5.78 -13.08 9.32
C ALA A 371 6.68 -13.94 8.41
N ASP A 372 7.27 -15.02 8.94
CA ASP A 372 8.05 -15.99 8.17
C ASP A 372 7.21 -16.68 7.09
N LYS A 373 6.00 -17.14 7.46
CA LYS A 373 5.09 -17.84 6.54
C LYS A 373 4.57 -16.92 5.42
N GLU A 374 4.38 -15.65 5.71
CA GLU A 374 3.97 -14.66 4.71
C GLU A 374 5.11 -14.34 3.76
N ALA A 375 6.30 -14.07 4.30
CA ALA A 375 7.42 -13.61 3.50
C ALA A 375 8.10 -14.72 2.69
N ASN A 376 8.21 -15.93 3.24
CA ASN A 376 8.99 -17.01 2.63
C ASN A 376 8.10 -18.09 2.01
N PRO A 377 8.29 -18.43 0.71
CA PRO A 377 9.35 -17.98 -0.20
C PRO A 377 9.03 -16.74 -1.02
N LEU A 378 7.87 -16.10 -0.82
CA LEU A 378 7.26 -15.15 -1.76
C LEU A 378 8.03 -13.84 -1.89
N TYR A 379 8.47 -13.25 -0.77
CA TYR A 379 9.10 -11.93 -0.77
C TYR A 379 10.58 -12.02 -1.18
N PRO A 380 11.00 -11.25 -2.20
CA PRO A 380 12.35 -11.34 -2.75
C PRO A 380 13.38 -10.57 -1.92
N VAL A 381 13.44 -10.86 -0.64
CA VAL A 381 14.28 -10.15 0.34
C VAL A 381 15.78 -10.28 0.08
N PRO A 382 16.60 -9.27 0.42
CA PRO A 382 18.06 -9.31 0.23
C PRO A 382 18.73 -10.45 1.01
N LYS A 383 18.41 -10.59 2.29
CA LYS A 383 18.89 -11.62 3.22
C LYS A 383 17.68 -12.40 3.73
N LEU A 384 17.74 -13.74 3.62
CA LEU A 384 16.66 -14.60 4.13
C LEU A 384 16.78 -14.73 5.65
N MET A 385 15.65 -14.55 6.34
CA MET A 385 15.46 -14.77 7.78
C MET A 385 14.30 -15.75 8.00
N ASP A 386 14.38 -16.58 9.02
CA ASP A 386 13.26 -17.42 9.48
C ASP A 386 12.59 -16.83 10.73
N ALA A 387 11.58 -17.55 11.25
CA ALA A 387 10.83 -17.09 12.39
C ALA A 387 11.73 -16.72 13.59
N SER A 388 12.72 -17.56 13.94
CA SER A 388 13.62 -17.30 15.07
C SER A 388 14.50 -16.05 14.86
N GLU A 389 14.88 -15.78 13.60
CA GLU A 389 15.63 -14.56 13.25
C GLU A 389 14.74 -13.31 13.21
N LEU A 390 13.41 -13.46 13.02
CA LEU A 390 12.45 -12.36 13.01
C LEU A 390 11.95 -11.97 14.41
N GLU A 391 12.02 -12.87 15.40
CA GLU A 391 11.60 -12.61 16.79
C GLU A 391 12.23 -11.35 17.39
N LYS A 392 13.49 -11.07 17.06
CA LYS A 392 14.24 -9.91 17.57
C LYS A 392 13.55 -8.58 17.29
N PHE A 393 12.84 -8.43 16.17
CA PHE A 393 12.16 -7.17 15.86
C PHE A 393 11.02 -6.90 16.83
N TYR A 394 10.31 -7.93 17.29
CA TYR A 394 9.24 -7.77 18.28
C TYR A 394 9.82 -7.44 19.66
N TYR A 395 10.93 -8.07 20.06
CA TYR A 395 11.64 -7.71 21.31
C TYR A 395 12.14 -6.27 21.28
N MET A 396 12.66 -5.78 20.14
CA MET A 396 13.10 -4.39 19.99
C MET A 396 11.96 -3.37 20.10
N LEU A 397 10.72 -3.78 19.79
CA LEU A 397 9.54 -2.92 19.84
C LEU A 397 8.78 -3.04 21.18
N MET A 398 9.02 -4.07 21.94
CA MET A 398 8.40 -4.29 23.23
C MET A 398 8.91 -3.26 24.24
N SER A 399 8.00 -2.67 25.03
CA SER A 399 8.41 -1.84 26.16
C SER A 399 9.13 -2.71 27.18
N LEU A 400 10.35 -2.40 27.49
CA LEU A 400 10.99 -2.95 28.69
C LEU A 400 10.32 -2.28 29.89
N THR A 401 9.33 -2.96 30.48
CA THR A 401 8.70 -2.55 31.75
C THR A 401 9.67 -2.68 32.90
#